data_9e70000764ff472f35c923d5a910b1e9
#
_entry.id   9e70000764ff472f35c923d5a910b1e9
#
_cell.length_a   1.000
_cell.length_b   1.000
_cell.length_c   1.000
_cell.angle_alpha   90.00
_cell.angle_beta   90.00
_cell.angle_gamma   90.00
#
_symmetry.space_group_name_H-M   'P 1'
#
loop_
_entity.id
_entity.type
_entity.pdbx_description
1 polymer ?
#
loop_
_entity_poly.entity_id
_entity_poly.type
_entity_poly.pdbx_seq_one_letter_code
_entity_poly.pdbx_strand_id
1 'polypeptide(L)'
;MTSADGLVWHRAAYLCAGLVGFLMSVCLLGIPVQLSDSFTEFTSVHGRSLWDVVTAEFSNGVYFRPFRRGLIKVVFELSGGHYYLAFRGFQALEVIVLLLLVVRMLRIRTLSAAAALPLGLAMVVGMHTFAGAVLEGLPINHFLTVLVCCALAVNLAQAKPRPIVAAGAVMLLVFAMLTIESGLLIWVIFVTAYAVGCRGVSRNALIVLTACVGMYFVGRFVILGGAAPGLGERSAGFGFAVLNPDELIRRFGANPVPFYAYNVVSAIACVLFAEPRGGVWGFTGGLLNGGLEGWQYVNVVTSTVTTWLIARYAIERLPAWRARHFEDADRFVVMFLVILPANALFAGGYEKDVIMSPAGLFYAAAGYVVIRQFLSERTSLPAGAGRRVASSGIVLLVALGWTLRLIGVHDSLRHRAASVRDEWAYYDDWAKQQPVQVPLTTAEEAIRQHLFDDAISRTPRPPELSLGAIDQLFDRTQ
;
A
#
# COMPACT_ATOMS: atom_id res chain seq x y z
N MET A 1 -32.92 15.61 -6.24
CA MET A 1 -32.66 14.38 -5.47
C MET A 1 -33.05 14.61 -4.03
N THR A 2 -33.94 13.80 -3.49
CA THR A 2 -34.33 13.88 -2.08
C THR A 2 -33.21 13.42 -1.16
N SER A 3 -33.20 13.86 0.11
CA SER A 3 -32.20 13.41 1.09
C SER A 3 -32.22 11.89 1.28
N ALA A 4 -33.34 11.24 1.01
CA ALA A 4 -33.52 9.80 1.06
C ALA A 4 -32.72 9.06 -0.02
N ASP A 5 -32.68 9.56 -1.25
CA ASP A 5 -31.91 8.93 -2.36
C ASP A 5 -30.42 8.88 -2.05
N GLY A 6 -29.87 9.96 -1.47
CA GLY A 6 -28.46 10.00 -1.08
C GLY A 6 -28.07 8.98 -0.01
N LEU A 7 -28.99 8.64 0.90
CA LEU A 7 -28.77 7.64 1.94
C LEU A 7 -28.75 6.21 1.36
N VAL A 8 -29.57 5.91 0.38
CA VAL A 8 -29.62 4.61 -0.31
C VAL A 8 -28.27 4.33 -1.00
N TRP A 9 -27.79 5.27 -1.80
CA TRP A 9 -26.51 5.12 -2.51
C TRP A 9 -25.32 5.02 -1.56
N HIS A 10 -25.36 5.74 -0.47
CA HIS A 10 -24.35 5.65 0.57
C HIS A 10 -24.30 4.24 1.21
N ARG A 11 -25.44 3.67 1.56
CA ARG A 11 -25.52 2.30 2.10
C ARG A 11 -25.06 1.26 1.08
N ALA A 12 -25.50 1.38 -0.18
CA ALA A 12 -25.06 0.50 -1.26
C ALA A 12 -23.54 0.52 -1.45
N ALA A 13 -22.93 1.71 -1.33
CA ALA A 13 -21.47 1.85 -1.41
C ALA A 13 -20.73 1.10 -0.28
N TYR A 14 -21.22 1.20 0.96
CA TYR A 14 -20.63 0.43 2.08
C TYR A 14 -20.81 -1.07 1.92
N LEU A 15 -21.96 -1.53 1.42
CA LEU A 15 -22.20 -2.95 1.15
C LEU A 15 -21.24 -3.46 0.05
N CYS A 16 -21.04 -2.67 -1.02
CA CYS A 16 -20.09 -3.00 -2.07
C CYS A 16 -18.65 -3.10 -1.52
N ALA A 17 -18.20 -2.12 -0.73
CA ALA A 17 -16.88 -2.15 -0.10
C ALA A 17 -16.73 -3.32 0.88
N GLY A 18 -17.76 -3.61 1.68
CA GLY A 18 -17.78 -4.75 2.59
C GLY A 18 -17.67 -6.09 1.84
N LEU A 19 -18.38 -6.23 0.72
CA LEU A 19 -18.31 -7.43 -0.12
C LEU A 19 -16.91 -7.61 -0.73
N VAL A 20 -16.33 -6.56 -1.33
CA VAL A 20 -14.97 -6.61 -1.88
C VAL A 20 -13.96 -6.91 -0.79
N GLY A 21 -14.08 -6.26 0.38
CA GLY A 21 -13.22 -6.52 1.54
C GLY A 21 -13.33 -7.95 2.05
N PHE A 22 -14.54 -8.51 2.11
CA PHE A 22 -14.76 -9.90 2.48
C PHE A 22 -14.11 -10.87 1.48
N LEU A 23 -14.32 -10.66 0.17
CA LEU A 23 -13.71 -11.50 -0.86
C LEU A 23 -12.18 -11.46 -0.80
N MET A 24 -11.59 -10.30 -0.58
CA MET A 24 -10.14 -10.16 -0.40
C MET A 24 -9.68 -10.84 0.90
N SER A 25 -10.46 -10.76 1.96
CA SER A 25 -10.14 -11.40 3.25
C SER A 25 -10.13 -12.93 3.13
N VAL A 26 -11.03 -13.52 2.35
CA VAL A 26 -11.01 -14.97 2.07
C VAL A 26 -9.71 -15.38 1.40
N CYS A 27 -9.23 -14.59 0.44
CA CYS A 27 -7.92 -14.85 -0.21
C CYS A 27 -6.77 -14.75 0.79
N LEU A 28 -6.78 -13.72 1.64
CA LEU A 28 -5.75 -13.50 2.68
C LEU A 28 -5.67 -14.63 3.69
N LEU A 29 -6.83 -15.10 4.15
CA LEU A 29 -6.93 -16.22 5.07
C LEU A 29 -6.39 -17.54 4.49
N GLY A 30 -6.21 -17.64 3.18
CA GLY A 30 -5.54 -18.77 2.53
C GLY A 30 -4.02 -18.74 2.59
N ILE A 31 -3.38 -17.62 2.97
CA ILE A 31 -1.92 -17.46 2.95
C ILE A 31 -1.35 -17.79 4.34
N PRO A 32 -0.48 -18.81 4.49
CA PRO A 32 0.18 -19.10 5.76
C PRO A 32 1.05 -17.94 6.25
N VAL A 33 1.45 -17.98 7.52
CA VAL A 33 2.47 -17.07 8.03
C VAL A 33 3.80 -17.40 7.35
N GLN A 34 4.47 -16.38 6.84
CA GLN A 34 5.74 -16.51 6.13
C GLN A 34 6.86 -16.96 7.09
N LEU A 35 7.81 -17.76 6.62
CA LEU A 35 9.01 -18.13 7.36
C LEU A 35 9.88 -16.89 7.66
N SER A 36 11.11 -16.85 7.31
CA SER A 36 12.02 -15.70 7.34
C SER A 36 11.75 -14.69 8.48
N ASP A 37 11.55 -13.43 8.15
CA ASP A 37 11.37 -12.32 9.11
C ASP A 37 10.20 -12.54 10.08
N SER A 38 9.13 -13.25 9.64
CA SER A 38 7.96 -13.48 10.49
C SER A 38 8.27 -14.41 11.64
N PHE A 39 9.02 -15.48 11.40
CA PHE A 39 9.43 -16.41 12.45
C PHE A 39 10.37 -15.73 13.44
N THR A 40 11.32 -14.94 12.94
CA THR A 40 12.23 -14.14 13.77
C THR A 40 11.47 -13.15 14.66
N GLU A 41 10.41 -12.50 14.13
CA GLU A 41 9.57 -11.60 14.94
C GLU A 41 8.83 -12.36 16.05
N PHE A 42 8.28 -13.55 15.79
CA PHE A 42 7.61 -14.37 16.82
C PHE A 42 8.57 -14.77 17.94
N THR A 43 9.75 -15.27 17.61
CA THR A 43 10.75 -15.67 18.61
C THR A 43 11.22 -14.47 19.43
N SER A 44 11.40 -13.31 18.78
CA SER A 44 11.88 -12.09 19.43
C SER A 44 10.89 -11.48 20.43
N VAL A 45 9.58 -11.74 20.29
CA VAL A 45 8.56 -11.24 21.24
C VAL A 45 8.10 -12.29 22.25
N HIS A 46 8.43 -13.57 22.02
CA HIS A 46 8.07 -14.65 22.91
C HIS A 46 8.72 -14.49 24.30
N GLY A 47 7.99 -14.79 25.36
CA GLY A 47 8.47 -14.75 26.75
C GLY A 47 8.79 -13.34 27.30
N ARG A 48 8.68 -12.29 26.52
CA ARG A 48 8.95 -10.88 26.93
C ARG A 48 7.67 -10.16 27.30
N SER A 49 7.73 -9.18 28.20
CA SER A 49 6.61 -8.30 28.47
C SER A 49 6.39 -7.31 27.31
N LEU A 50 5.16 -6.78 27.18
CA LEU A 50 4.87 -5.72 26.19
C LEU A 50 5.79 -4.51 26.39
N TRP A 51 6.06 -4.15 27.66
CA TRP A 51 6.93 -3.03 28.00
C TRP A 51 8.36 -3.28 27.53
N ASP A 52 8.92 -4.47 27.79
CA ASP A 52 10.29 -4.83 27.35
C ASP A 52 10.43 -4.83 25.84
N VAL A 53 9.40 -5.29 25.12
CA VAL A 53 9.38 -5.30 23.66
C VAL A 53 9.37 -3.88 23.09
N VAL A 54 8.54 -3.00 23.64
CA VAL A 54 8.42 -1.60 23.18
C VAL A 54 9.65 -0.79 23.54
N THR A 55 10.17 -0.95 24.78
CA THR A 55 11.33 -0.17 25.26
C THR A 55 12.64 -0.60 24.62
N ALA A 56 12.78 -1.85 24.18
CA ALA A 56 13.95 -2.30 23.44
C ALA A 56 14.20 -1.51 22.15
N GLU A 57 13.13 -0.98 21.53
CA GLU A 57 13.25 -0.16 20.32
C GLU A 57 13.91 1.21 20.58
N PHE A 58 13.91 1.69 21.84
CA PHE A 58 14.61 2.93 22.20
C PHE A 58 16.15 2.79 22.25
N SER A 59 16.65 1.58 22.15
CA SER A 59 18.09 1.31 21.94
C SER A 59 18.44 1.01 20.48
N ASN A 60 17.45 0.94 19.59
CA ASN A 60 17.61 0.63 18.18
C ASN A 60 17.65 1.91 17.33
N GLY A 61 18.83 2.49 17.13
CA GLY A 61 18.99 3.73 16.34
C GLY A 61 18.69 3.58 14.86
N VAL A 62 18.74 2.34 14.29
CA VAL A 62 18.50 2.10 12.85
C VAL A 62 17.01 2.05 12.54
N TYR A 63 16.23 1.33 13.33
CA TYR A 63 14.79 1.15 13.12
C TYR A 63 14.02 1.49 14.39
N PHE A 64 13.62 2.74 14.53
CA PHE A 64 12.81 3.17 15.67
C PHE A 64 11.32 2.96 15.41
N ARG A 65 10.80 1.76 15.74
CA ARG A 65 9.42 1.33 15.45
C ARG A 65 8.72 0.69 16.66
N PRO A 66 8.63 1.39 17.82
CA PRO A 66 8.12 0.79 19.06
C PRO A 66 6.67 0.30 18.96
N PHE A 67 5.80 1.00 18.20
CA PHE A 67 4.40 0.57 18.05
C PHE A 67 4.26 -0.63 17.11
N ARG A 68 5.14 -0.77 16.11
CA ARG A 68 5.22 -2.00 15.31
C ARG A 68 5.42 -3.21 16.23
N ARG A 69 6.48 -3.19 17.01
CA ARG A 69 6.84 -4.30 17.90
C ARG A 69 5.76 -4.56 18.97
N GLY A 70 5.22 -3.47 19.53
CA GLY A 70 4.11 -3.55 20.49
C GLY A 70 2.88 -4.22 19.88
N LEU A 71 2.53 -3.87 18.63
CA LEU A 71 1.38 -4.44 17.94
C LEU A 71 1.58 -5.94 17.63
N ILE A 72 2.78 -6.33 17.18
CA ILE A 72 3.14 -7.75 17.02
C ILE A 72 2.97 -8.50 18.33
N LYS A 73 3.51 -7.97 19.42
CA LYS A 73 3.38 -8.59 20.75
C LYS A 73 1.92 -8.75 21.20
N VAL A 74 1.11 -7.71 21.03
CA VAL A 74 -0.32 -7.77 21.41
C VAL A 74 -1.06 -8.84 20.61
N VAL A 75 -0.89 -8.89 19.28
CA VAL A 75 -1.53 -9.91 18.44
C VAL A 75 -1.00 -11.30 18.76
N PHE A 76 0.30 -11.43 19.04
CA PHE A 76 0.93 -12.69 19.46
C PHE A 76 0.29 -13.23 20.76
N GLU A 77 0.14 -12.41 21.79
CA GLU A 77 -0.50 -12.82 23.05
C GLU A 77 -1.99 -13.15 22.89
N LEU A 78 -2.70 -12.34 22.10
CA LEU A 78 -4.13 -12.56 21.86
C LEU A 78 -4.39 -13.82 21.00
N SER A 79 -3.38 -14.32 20.30
CA SER A 79 -3.51 -15.51 19.45
C SER A 79 -3.79 -16.79 20.22
N GLY A 80 -3.32 -16.87 21.48
CA GLY A 80 -3.44 -18.10 22.30
C GLY A 80 -2.85 -19.33 21.62
N GLY A 81 -1.82 -19.18 20.78
CA GLY A 81 -1.22 -20.24 19.98
C GLY A 81 -1.81 -20.39 18.56
N HIS A 82 -2.96 -19.73 18.27
CA HIS A 82 -3.56 -19.73 16.92
C HIS A 82 -2.98 -18.57 16.07
N TYR A 83 -1.67 -18.51 15.93
CA TYR A 83 -0.92 -17.41 15.33
C TYR A 83 -1.45 -17.03 13.93
N TYR A 84 -1.64 -18.02 13.09
CA TYR A 84 -2.15 -17.83 11.74
C TYR A 84 -3.47 -17.05 11.72
N LEU A 85 -4.49 -17.53 12.47
CA LEU A 85 -5.81 -16.90 12.49
C LEU A 85 -5.75 -15.47 13.05
N ALA A 86 -4.95 -15.26 14.11
CA ALA A 86 -4.83 -13.95 14.73
C ALA A 86 -4.20 -12.93 13.76
N PHE A 87 -3.07 -13.26 13.13
CA PHE A 87 -2.37 -12.32 12.27
C PHE A 87 -3.07 -12.12 10.93
N ARG A 88 -3.58 -13.18 10.29
CA ARG A 88 -4.34 -13.04 9.04
C ARG A 88 -5.72 -12.44 9.26
N GLY A 89 -6.38 -12.74 10.38
CA GLY A 89 -7.63 -12.09 10.78
C GLY A 89 -7.44 -10.60 11.03
N PHE A 90 -6.32 -10.19 11.66
CA PHE A 90 -5.96 -8.80 11.83
C PHE A 90 -5.79 -8.09 10.46
N GLN A 91 -5.04 -8.67 9.53
CA GLN A 91 -4.86 -8.12 8.17
C GLN A 91 -6.18 -8.07 7.38
N ALA A 92 -7.01 -9.09 7.49
CA ALA A 92 -8.33 -9.11 6.86
C ALA A 92 -9.22 -7.97 7.38
N LEU A 93 -9.19 -7.73 8.70
CA LEU A 93 -9.88 -6.59 9.32
C LEU A 93 -9.33 -5.25 8.77
N GLU A 94 -8.01 -5.10 8.65
CA GLU A 94 -7.40 -3.89 8.07
C GLU A 94 -7.85 -3.64 6.64
N VAL A 95 -7.96 -4.67 5.79
CA VAL A 95 -8.47 -4.55 4.41
C VAL A 95 -9.92 -4.09 4.40
N ILE A 96 -10.78 -4.70 5.20
CA ILE A 96 -12.19 -4.30 5.30
C ILE A 96 -12.30 -2.84 5.75
N VAL A 97 -11.60 -2.47 6.83
CA VAL A 97 -11.60 -1.11 7.38
C VAL A 97 -11.08 -0.11 6.35
N LEU A 98 -9.99 -0.45 5.64
CA LEU A 98 -9.44 0.40 4.57
C LEU A 98 -10.50 0.71 3.51
N LEU A 99 -11.17 -0.31 2.97
CA LEU A 99 -12.15 -0.11 1.90
C LEU A 99 -13.38 0.66 2.37
N LEU A 100 -13.83 0.45 3.61
CA LEU A 100 -14.91 1.24 4.21
C LEU A 100 -14.49 2.71 4.41
N LEU A 101 -13.25 2.96 4.84
CA LEU A 101 -12.68 4.31 4.96
C LEU A 101 -12.54 4.99 3.59
N VAL A 102 -12.19 4.25 2.53
CA VAL A 102 -12.14 4.75 1.15
C VAL A 102 -13.53 5.21 0.69
N VAL A 103 -14.57 4.41 0.90
CA VAL A 103 -15.95 4.83 0.58
C VAL A 103 -16.34 6.10 1.33
N ARG A 104 -16.02 6.18 2.62
CA ARG A 104 -16.28 7.38 3.44
C ARG A 104 -15.51 8.59 2.92
N MET A 105 -14.26 8.43 2.58
CA MET A 105 -13.37 9.44 2.01
C MET A 105 -13.91 9.99 0.69
N LEU A 106 -14.41 9.12 -0.21
CA LEU A 106 -14.95 9.48 -1.52
C LEU A 106 -16.37 10.10 -1.46
N ARG A 107 -17.05 10.07 -0.32
CA ARG A 107 -18.35 10.69 -0.09
C ARG A 107 -19.40 10.34 -1.15
N ILE A 108 -19.62 9.04 -1.37
CA ILE A 108 -20.56 8.54 -2.38
C ILE A 108 -22.00 8.94 -2.01
N ARG A 109 -22.64 9.80 -2.81
CA ARG A 109 -23.99 10.33 -2.56
C ARG A 109 -24.90 10.32 -3.79
N THR A 110 -24.38 9.98 -4.96
CA THR A 110 -25.13 9.97 -6.22
C THR A 110 -25.10 8.60 -6.86
N LEU A 111 -26.11 8.29 -7.67
CA LEU A 111 -26.15 7.04 -8.45
C LEU A 111 -24.89 6.86 -9.32
N SER A 112 -24.46 7.91 -10.02
CA SER A 112 -23.28 7.86 -10.88
C SER A 112 -22.00 7.56 -10.10
N ALA A 113 -21.85 8.16 -8.90
CA ALA A 113 -20.72 7.86 -8.02
C ALA A 113 -20.78 6.43 -7.48
N ALA A 114 -21.95 5.92 -7.12
CA ALA A 114 -22.14 4.54 -6.67
C ALA A 114 -21.89 3.53 -7.79
N ALA A 115 -22.35 3.81 -9.01
CA ALA A 115 -22.13 2.97 -10.18
C ALA A 115 -20.64 2.88 -10.60
N ALA A 116 -19.88 3.97 -10.41
CA ALA A 116 -18.44 3.98 -10.67
C ALA A 116 -17.60 3.38 -9.52
N LEU A 117 -18.19 3.13 -8.34
CA LEU A 117 -17.46 2.67 -7.15
C LEU A 117 -16.77 1.30 -7.34
N PRO A 118 -17.37 0.28 -7.98
CA PRO A 118 -16.68 -0.99 -8.23
C PRO A 118 -15.35 -0.79 -8.97
N LEU A 119 -15.31 0.11 -9.95
CA LEU A 119 -14.05 0.47 -10.62
C LEU A 119 -13.06 1.13 -9.64
N GLY A 120 -13.53 2.07 -8.81
CA GLY A 120 -12.68 2.71 -7.80
C GLY A 120 -12.07 1.72 -6.80
N LEU A 121 -12.86 0.76 -6.34
CA LEU A 121 -12.37 -0.32 -5.45
C LEU A 121 -11.42 -1.27 -6.19
N ALA A 122 -11.73 -1.61 -7.45
CA ALA A 122 -10.82 -2.39 -8.30
C ALA A 122 -9.49 -1.66 -8.52
N MET A 123 -9.50 -0.34 -8.63
CA MET A 123 -8.26 0.45 -8.71
C MET A 123 -7.46 0.40 -7.40
N VAL A 124 -8.09 0.49 -6.23
CA VAL A 124 -7.39 0.37 -4.94
C VAL A 124 -6.75 -1.00 -4.79
N VAL A 125 -7.53 -2.06 -5.01
CA VAL A 125 -7.07 -3.44 -4.82
C VAL A 125 -6.16 -3.91 -5.96
N GLY A 126 -6.43 -3.48 -7.19
CA GLY A 126 -5.66 -3.84 -8.39
C GLY A 126 -4.36 -3.06 -8.55
N MET A 127 -4.06 -2.08 -7.66
CA MET A 127 -2.73 -1.49 -7.62
C MET A 127 -1.72 -2.52 -7.13
N HIS A 128 -0.61 -2.60 -7.84
CA HIS A 128 0.50 -3.47 -7.45
C HIS A 128 1.03 -3.19 -6.04
N THR A 129 1.08 -1.92 -5.67
CA THR A 129 1.52 -1.50 -4.33
C THR A 129 0.62 -2.04 -3.23
N PHE A 130 -0.68 -2.24 -3.48
CA PHE A 130 -1.59 -2.92 -2.56
C PHE A 130 -1.29 -4.42 -2.50
N ALA A 131 -1.10 -5.08 -3.65
CA ALA A 131 -0.71 -6.48 -3.69
C ALA A 131 0.59 -6.71 -2.90
N GLY A 132 1.61 -5.86 -3.07
CA GLY A 132 2.83 -5.90 -2.28
C GLY A 132 2.56 -5.76 -0.77
N ALA A 133 1.71 -4.81 -0.36
CA ALA A 133 1.36 -4.61 1.05
C ALA A 133 0.71 -5.84 1.70
N VAL A 134 0.00 -6.64 0.90
CA VAL A 134 -0.65 -7.88 1.33
C VAL A 134 0.28 -9.09 1.24
N LEU A 135 1.09 -9.16 0.17
CA LEU A 135 1.97 -10.29 -0.12
C LEU A 135 3.22 -10.34 0.76
N GLU A 136 3.78 -9.19 1.13
CA GLU A 136 4.93 -9.13 2.03
C GLU A 136 4.51 -9.54 3.44
N GLY A 137 4.64 -10.83 3.69
CA GLY A 137 4.00 -11.56 4.74
C GLY A 137 4.66 -11.51 6.11
N LEU A 138 5.07 -10.35 6.60
CA LEU A 138 5.35 -10.21 8.04
C LEU A 138 4.09 -10.55 8.85
N PRO A 139 4.21 -11.00 10.10
CA PRO A 139 3.07 -11.29 10.96
C PRO A 139 2.08 -10.14 11.00
N ILE A 140 2.60 -8.91 11.02
CA ILE A 140 1.81 -7.69 10.85
C ILE A 140 2.40 -6.90 9.69
N ASN A 141 1.60 -6.77 8.64
CA ASN A 141 1.96 -5.94 7.50
C ASN A 141 1.75 -4.46 7.84
N HIS A 142 2.83 -3.78 8.22
CA HIS A 142 2.78 -2.39 8.66
C HIS A 142 2.41 -1.42 7.56
N PHE A 143 2.65 -1.77 6.30
CA PHE A 143 2.26 -0.95 5.16
C PHE A 143 0.74 -0.91 5.02
N LEU A 144 0.05 -2.02 5.29
CA LEU A 144 -1.41 -2.06 5.32
C LEU A 144 -1.97 -1.20 6.48
N THR A 145 -1.37 -1.28 7.67
CA THR A 145 -1.70 -0.40 8.80
C THR A 145 -1.55 1.07 8.42
N VAL A 146 -0.46 1.45 7.74
CA VAL A 146 -0.26 2.83 7.27
C VAL A 146 -1.29 3.24 6.23
N LEU A 147 -1.72 2.34 5.32
CA LEU A 147 -2.80 2.64 4.38
C LEU A 147 -4.12 2.96 5.09
N VAL A 148 -4.47 2.20 6.13
CA VAL A 148 -5.63 2.48 6.99
C VAL A 148 -5.48 3.85 7.65
N CYS A 149 -4.29 4.17 8.17
CA CYS A 149 -4.00 5.47 8.76
C CYS A 149 -4.12 6.60 7.73
N CYS A 150 -3.63 6.43 6.49
CA CYS A 150 -3.77 7.42 5.40
C CYS A 150 -5.24 7.70 5.07
N ALA A 151 -6.05 6.65 4.90
CA ALA A 151 -7.48 6.80 4.63
C ALA A 151 -8.20 7.47 5.81
N LEU A 152 -7.85 7.13 7.06
CA LEU A 152 -8.41 7.75 8.26
C LEU A 152 -7.98 9.22 8.36
N ALA A 153 -6.73 9.57 8.03
CA ALA A 153 -6.24 10.95 8.04
C ALA A 153 -7.07 11.84 7.09
N VAL A 154 -7.37 11.38 5.87
CA VAL A 154 -8.24 12.11 4.94
C VAL A 154 -9.64 12.27 5.52
N ASN A 155 -10.19 11.24 6.13
CA ASN A 155 -11.51 11.31 6.77
C ASN A 155 -11.55 12.31 7.94
N LEU A 156 -10.49 12.38 8.75
CA LEU A 156 -10.36 13.37 9.82
C LEU A 156 -10.19 14.78 9.25
N ALA A 157 -9.36 14.95 8.20
CA ALA A 157 -9.19 16.25 7.54
C ALA A 157 -10.49 16.80 6.92
N GLN A 158 -11.37 15.92 6.45
CA GLN A 158 -12.66 16.26 5.89
C GLN A 158 -13.79 16.40 6.93
N ALA A 159 -13.53 16.05 8.19
CA ALA A 159 -14.53 16.15 9.26
C ALA A 159 -14.83 17.62 9.63
N LYS A 160 -15.85 17.83 10.45
CA LYS A 160 -16.06 19.15 11.07
C LYS A 160 -14.96 19.39 12.13
N PRO A 161 -14.43 20.62 12.22
CA PRO A 161 -13.40 20.94 13.21
C PRO A 161 -13.96 20.79 14.62
N ARG A 162 -13.34 19.91 15.40
CA ARG A 162 -13.67 19.65 16.81
C ARG A 162 -12.39 19.28 17.57
N PRO A 163 -12.28 19.56 18.88
CA PRO A 163 -11.09 19.18 19.65
C PRO A 163 -10.74 17.68 19.56
N ILE A 164 -11.76 16.81 19.55
CA ILE A 164 -11.58 15.36 19.43
C ILE A 164 -10.99 14.96 18.06
N VAL A 165 -11.30 15.67 16.98
CA VAL A 165 -10.74 15.44 15.65
C VAL A 165 -9.26 15.85 15.64
N ALA A 166 -8.92 16.97 16.28
CA ALA A 166 -7.55 17.43 16.42
C ALA A 166 -6.71 16.45 17.28
N ALA A 167 -7.24 16.01 18.41
CA ALA A 167 -6.60 14.99 19.23
C ALA A 167 -6.40 13.67 18.47
N GLY A 168 -7.45 13.21 17.76
CA GLY A 168 -7.38 12.01 16.91
C GLY A 168 -6.34 12.13 15.81
N ALA A 169 -6.16 13.31 15.21
CA ALA A 169 -5.13 13.55 14.20
C ALA A 169 -3.72 13.45 14.77
N VAL A 170 -3.47 13.99 15.99
CA VAL A 170 -2.19 13.88 16.68
C VAL A 170 -1.90 12.43 17.05
N MET A 171 -2.85 11.74 17.64
CA MET A 171 -2.70 10.32 18.00
C MET A 171 -2.42 9.45 16.77
N LEU A 172 -3.13 9.69 15.67
CA LEU A 172 -2.94 8.97 14.41
C LEU A 172 -1.54 9.18 13.84
N LEU A 173 -1.03 10.43 13.83
CA LEU A 173 0.32 10.72 13.37
C LEU A 173 1.36 10.01 14.25
N VAL A 174 1.26 10.14 15.58
CA VAL A 174 2.19 9.51 16.51
C VAL A 174 2.17 7.99 16.36
N PHE A 175 0.99 7.39 16.27
CA PHE A 175 0.85 5.95 16.02
C PHE A 175 1.52 5.52 14.71
N ALA A 176 1.22 6.20 13.61
CA ALA A 176 1.71 5.82 12.29
C ALA A 176 3.24 5.98 12.17
N MET A 177 3.81 7.12 12.63
CA MET A 177 5.26 7.36 12.53
C MET A 177 6.11 6.48 13.45
N LEU A 178 5.53 6.01 14.59
CA LEU A 178 6.18 5.06 15.48
C LEU A 178 5.91 3.60 15.08
N THR A 179 5.09 3.37 14.06
CA THR A 179 4.87 2.06 13.42
C THR A 179 5.87 1.83 12.28
N ILE A 180 5.97 2.77 11.33
CA ILE A 180 6.94 2.75 10.25
C ILE A 180 7.15 4.16 9.69
N GLU A 181 8.33 4.42 9.09
CA GLU A 181 8.74 5.75 8.61
C GLU A 181 7.75 6.39 7.62
N SER A 182 7.11 5.59 6.75
CA SER A 182 6.08 6.08 5.84
C SER A 182 4.84 6.64 6.56
N GLY A 183 4.69 6.40 7.86
CA GLY A 183 3.69 7.05 8.71
C GLY A 183 3.84 8.57 8.80
N LEU A 184 5.03 9.12 8.51
CA LEU A 184 5.23 10.57 8.38
C LEU A 184 4.38 11.19 7.27
N LEU A 185 3.94 10.41 6.28
CA LEU A 185 3.01 10.87 5.24
C LEU A 185 1.67 11.35 5.80
N ILE A 186 1.28 10.92 7.00
CA ILE A 186 0.09 11.43 7.69
C ILE A 186 0.17 12.94 7.91
N TRP A 187 1.35 13.46 8.27
CA TRP A 187 1.59 14.89 8.36
C TRP A 187 1.45 15.57 7.00
N VAL A 188 2.04 15.00 5.94
CA VAL A 188 1.92 15.52 4.57
C VAL A 188 0.45 15.56 4.12
N ILE A 189 -0.33 14.53 4.44
CA ILE A 189 -1.78 14.47 4.15
C ILE A 189 -2.51 15.63 4.84
N PHE A 190 -2.28 15.86 6.14
CA PHE A 190 -2.97 16.93 6.87
C PHE A 190 -2.59 18.32 6.37
N VAL A 191 -1.31 18.58 6.09
CA VAL A 191 -0.83 19.85 5.53
C VAL A 191 -1.46 20.10 4.16
N THR A 192 -1.41 19.10 3.27
CA THR A 192 -1.98 19.21 1.92
C THR A 192 -3.50 19.39 1.98
N ALA A 193 -4.20 18.59 2.79
CA ALA A 193 -5.64 18.71 2.97
C ALA A 193 -6.05 20.10 3.46
N TYR A 194 -5.31 20.68 4.40
CA TYR A 194 -5.53 22.04 4.88
C TYR A 194 -5.31 23.07 3.76
N ALA A 195 -4.26 22.92 2.97
CA ALA A 195 -3.95 23.82 1.85
C ALA A 195 -5.05 23.81 0.77
N VAL A 196 -5.67 22.64 0.50
CA VAL A 196 -6.80 22.51 -0.45
C VAL A 196 -8.17 22.78 0.18
N GLY A 197 -8.23 23.40 1.37
CA GLY A 197 -9.46 23.88 1.97
C GLY A 197 -10.20 22.89 2.88
N CYS A 198 -9.65 21.73 3.22
CA CYS A 198 -10.18 20.90 4.28
C CYS A 198 -9.91 21.54 5.66
N ARG A 199 -10.90 21.57 6.53
CA ARG A 199 -10.83 22.30 7.82
C ARG A 199 -11.07 21.41 9.04
N GLY A 200 -11.09 20.10 8.90
CA GLY A 200 -11.23 19.18 10.03
C GLY A 200 -10.08 19.30 11.03
N VAL A 201 -8.88 19.58 10.52
CA VAL A 201 -7.71 19.89 11.35
C VAL A 201 -7.44 21.38 11.31
N SER A 202 -7.36 22.02 12.47
CA SER A 202 -7.14 23.48 12.61
C SER A 202 -5.66 23.83 12.40
N ARG A 203 -5.37 25.14 12.20
CA ARG A 203 -3.99 25.63 12.10
C ARG A 203 -3.17 25.30 13.35
N ASN A 204 -3.78 25.44 14.54
CA ASN A 204 -3.08 25.12 15.79
C ASN A 204 -2.76 23.63 15.91
N ALA A 205 -3.69 22.75 15.45
CA ALA A 205 -3.40 21.33 15.41
C ALA A 205 -2.27 20.99 14.43
N LEU A 206 -2.19 21.67 13.28
CA LEU A 206 -1.05 21.52 12.35
C LEU A 206 0.30 21.92 12.97
N ILE A 207 0.32 22.96 13.78
CA ILE A 207 1.54 23.35 14.53
C ILE A 207 1.94 22.23 15.48
N VAL A 208 0.99 21.67 16.23
CA VAL A 208 1.27 20.54 17.13
C VAL A 208 1.76 19.31 16.35
N LEU A 209 1.10 18.97 15.23
CA LEU A 209 1.53 17.86 14.35
C LEU A 209 2.97 18.09 13.84
N THR A 210 3.32 19.31 13.45
CA THR A 210 4.68 19.67 13.00
C THR A 210 5.68 19.55 14.13
N ALA A 211 5.32 19.97 15.34
CA ALA A 211 6.17 19.79 16.52
C ALA A 211 6.39 18.29 16.83
N CYS A 212 5.36 17.45 16.71
CA CYS A 212 5.52 15.98 16.87
C CYS A 212 6.50 15.39 15.85
N VAL A 213 6.43 15.82 14.57
CA VAL A 213 7.39 15.40 13.54
C VAL A 213 8.81 15.88 13.90
N GLY A 214 8.97 17.14 14.33
CA GLY A 214 10.25 17.65 14.80
C GLY A 214 10.82 16.86 15.97
N MET A 215 10.00 16.55 16.98
CA MET A 215 10.40 15.71 18.11
C MET A 215 10.80 14.30 17.69
N TYR A 216 10.10 13.70 16.71
CA TYR A 216 10.47 12.40 16.16
C TYR A 216 11.87 12.44 15.52
N PHE A 217 12.17 13.47 14.70
CA PHE A 217 13.49 13.61 14.08
C PHE A 217 14.59 13.83 15.10
N VAL A 218 14.37 14.70 16.09
CA VAL A 218 15.32 14.92 17.19
C VAL A 218 15.52 13.62 17.98
N GLY A 219 14.46 12.94 18.36
CA GLY A 219 14.53 11.66 19.07
C GLY A 219 15.34 10.63 18.30
N ARG A 220 14.98 10.39 17.03
CA ARG A 220 15.62 9.35 16.21
C ARG A 220 17.06 9.65 15.84
N PHE A 221 17.35 10.83 15.34
CA PHE A 221 18.65 11.13 14.75
C PHE A 221 19.64 11.78 15.72
N VAL A 222 19.15 12.55 16.71
CA VAL A 222 20.04 13.23 17.67
C VAL A 222 20.18 12.40 18.95
N ILE A 223 19.08 11.92 19.52
CA ILE A 223 19.11 11.22 20.81
C ILE A 223 19.52 9.74 20.64
N LEU A 224 18.91 9.04 19.69
CA LEU A 224 19.18 7.62 19.45
C LEU A 224 20.34 7.37 18.48
N GLY A 225 20.89 8.42 17.86
CA GLY A 225 22.02 8.31 16.94
C GLY A 225 21.70 7.58 15.64
N GLY A 226 20.40 7.56 15.25
CA GLY A 226 19.96 6.90 14.02
C GLY A 226 20.66 7.51 12.79
N ALA A 227 21.11 6.65 11.88
CA ALA A 227 21.69 7.07 10.60
C ALA A 227 20.70 6.82 9.45
N ALA A 228 20.79 7.62 8.40
CA ALA A 228 20.18 7.27 7.14
C ALA A 228 20.91 6.03 6.56
N PRO A 229 20.19 5.04 5.97
CA PRO A 229 20.84 3.86 5.43
C PRO A 229 21.83 4.23 4.33
N GLY A 230 23.10 3.83 4.49
CA GLY A 230 24.16 4.00 3.51
C GLY A 230 24.16 2.87 2.46
N LEU A 231 24.95 3.03 1.41
CA LEU A 231 25.11 1.98 0.38
C LEU A 231 25.76 0.69 0.93
N GLY A 232 26.59 0.82 1.98
CA GLY A 232 27.30 -0.33 2.58
C GLY A 232 26.44 -1.25 3.43
N GLU A 233 25.23 -0.87 3.78
CA GLU A 233 24.40 -1.61 4.74
C GLU A 233 23.35 -2.51 4.08
N ARG A 234 23.20 -2.46 2.75
CA ARG A 234 22.10 -3.15 2.07
C ARG A 234 22.42 -3.55 0.65
N SER A 235 21.96 -4.74 0.30
CA SER A 235 21.66 -5.05 -1.08
C SER A 235 20.39 -4.30 -1.47
N ALA A 236 20.45 -3.47 -2.50
CA ALA A 236 19.31 -2.73 -3.02
C ALA A 236 19.10 -3.11 -4.48
N GLY A 237 17.83 -3.04 -4.93
CA GLY A 237 17.50 -3.30 -6.31
C GLY A 237 18.01 -2.19 -7.23
N PHE A 238 18.54 -2.55 -8.37
CA PHE A 238 18.77 -1.66 -9.50
C PHE A 238 18.20 -2.33 -10.74
N GLY A 239 17.19 -1.74 -11.33
CA GLY A 239 16.51 -2.37 -12.46
C GLY A 239 16.07 -3.81 -12.12
N PHE A 240 15.75 -4.05 -10.86
CA PHE A 240 15.32 -5.34 -10.27
C PHE A 240 16.38 -6.43 -10.11
N ALA A 241 17.62 -6.18 -10.47
CA ALA A 241 18.73 -6.98 -9.99
C ALA A 241 19.09 -6.56 -8.56
N VAL A 242 19.19 -7.51 -7.65
CA VAL A 242 19.74 -7.26 -6.31
C VAL A 242 21.24 -7.07 -6.46
N LEU A 243 21.71 -5.86 -6.27
CA LEU A 243 23.13 -5.53 -6.31
C LEU A 243 23.69 -5.59 -4.88
N ASN A 244 24.90 -6.14 -4.75
CA ASN A 244 25.63 -6.07 -3.50
C ASN A 244 26.22 -4.65 -3.27
N PRO A 245 26.64 -4.29 -2.05
CA PRO A 245 27.16 -2.96 -1.75
C PRO A 245 28.32 -2.52 -2.66
N ASP A 246 29.24 -3.41 -2.98
CA ASP A 246 30.41 -3.11 -3.83
C ASP A 246 29.98 -2.76 -5.26
N GLU A 247 28.95 -3.42 -5.76
CA GLU A 247 28.41 -3.16 -7.09
C GLU A 247 27.62 -1.85 -7.15
N LEU A 248 26.88 -1.51 -6.07
CA LEU A 248 26.24 -0.21 -5.93
C LEU A 248 27.28 0.92 -5.91
N ILE A 249 28.37 0.75 -5.15
CA ILE A 249 29.46 1.73 -5.09
C ILE A 249 30.15 1.88 -6.45
N ARG A 250 30.36 0.79 -7.18
CA ARG A 250 30.92 0.86 -8.54
C ARG A 250 30.04 1.62 -9.52
N ARG A 251 28.71 1.49 -9.43
CA ARG A 251 27.78 2.12 -10.36
C ARG A 251 27.48 3.57 -10.02
N PHE A 252 27.30 3.88 -8.75
CA PHE A 252 26.83 5.19 -8.28
C PHE A 252 27.91 6.01 -7.56
N GLY A 253 29.08 5.44 -7.33
CA GLY A 253 30.12 6.03 -6.48
C GLY A 253 29.86 5.84 -5.00
N ALA A 254 30.79 6.31 -4.16
CA ALA A 254 30.66 6.22 -2.70
C ALA A 254 29.56 7.16 -2.14
N ASN A 255 29.13 8.16 -2.91
CA ASN A 255 28.03 9.04 -2.52
C ASN A 255 26.68 8.38 -2.80
N PRO A 256 25.82 8.16 -1.79
CA PRO A 256 24.52 7.50 -1.96
C PRO A 256 23.48 8.36 -2.71
N VAL A 257 23.68 9.67 -2.84
CA VAL A 257 22.69 10.60 -3.44
C VAL A 257 22.26 10.21 -4.86
N PRO A 258 23.17 9.85 -5.80
CA PRO A 258 22.75 9.43 -7.14
C PRO A 258 21.85 8.18 -7.12
N PHE A 259 22.15 7.21 -6.27
CA PHE A 259 21.34 6.01 -6.10
C PHE A 259 19.96 6.33 -5.49
N TYR A 260 19.90 7.20 -4.49
CA TYR A 260 18.62 7.63 -3.92
C TYR A 260 17.78 8.40 -4.93
N ALA A 261 18.41 9.28 -5.73
CA ALA A 261 17.71 9.99 -6.80
C ALA A 261 17.14 9.02 -7.86
N TYR A 262 17.92 8.00 -8.24
CA TYR A 262 17.44 6.93 -9.11
C TYR A 262 16.21 6.22 -8.51
N ASN A 263 16.27 5.81 -7.25
CA ASN A 263 15.15 5.13 -6.59
C ASN A 263 13.90 6.00 -6.51
N VAL A 264 14.04 7.30 -6.22
CA VAL A 264 12.91 8.25 -6.19
C VAL A 264 12.23 8.33 -7.56
N VAL A 265 13.01 8.49 -8.62
CA VAL A 265 12.48 8.56 -9.99
C VAL A 265 11.85 7.24 -10.40
N SER A 266 12.52 6.12 -10.12
CA SER A 266 12.01 4.77 -10.38
C SER A 266 10.70 4.51 -9.65
N ALA A 267 10.62 4.83 -8.36
CA ALA A 267 9.42 4.67 -7.54
C ALA A 267 8.23 5.50 -8.08
N ILE A 268 8.47 6.75 -8.49
CA ILE A 268 7.44 7.59 -9.12
C ILE A 268 6.99 6.97 -10.44
N ALA A 269 7.92 6.58 -11.31
CA ALA A 269 7.62 6.01 -12.61
C ALA A 269 6.86 4.67 -12.49
N CYS A 270 7.21 3.83 -11.50
CA CYS A 270 6.51 2.57 -11.23
C CYS A 270 5.05 2.80 -10.82
N VAL A 271 4.74 3.81 -10.01
CA VAL A 271 3.34 4.12 -9.66
C VAL A 271 2.57 4.64 -10.87
N LEU A 272 3.19 5.49 -11.71
CA LEU A 272 2.50 6.15 -12.81
C LEU A 272 2.27 5.26 -14.04
N PHE A 273 3.21 4.34 -14.35
CA PHE A 273 3.24 3.71 -15.68
C PHE A 273 3.34 2.19 -15.67
N ALA A 274 3.78 1.57 -14.60
CA ALA A 274 4.12 0.17 -14.66
C ALA A 274 3.82 -0.59 -13.37
N GLU A 275 3.94 -1.87 -13.50
CA GLU A 275 3.87 -2.83 -12.43
C GLU A 275 5.21 -2.94 -11.67
N PRO A 276 5.16 -3.36 -10.44
CA PRO A 276 6.22 -3.25 -9.46
C PRO A 276 7.49 -4.01 -9.73
N ARG A 277 7.43 -5.28 -9.88
CA ARG A 277 8.62 -6.14 -9.83
C ARG A 277 9.59 -6.02 -10.99
N GLY A 278 9.38 -5.39 -11.92
CA GLY A 278 10.20 -5.03 -13.02
C GLY A 278 9.88 -3.59 -13.31
N GLY A 279 8.70 -3.12 -12.90
CA GLY A 279 8.25 -1.76 -13.10
C GLY A 279 8.53 -1.29 -14.50
N VAL A 280 8.92 -0.03 -14.57
CA VAL A 280 9.35 0.60 -15.83
C VAL A 280 10.56 -0.10 -16.44
N TRP A 281 11.50 -0.56 -15.64
CA TRP A 281 12.73 -1.20 -16.10
C TRP A 281 12.50 -2.60 -16.64
N GLY A 282 11.67 -3.41 -15.97
CA GLY A 282 11.28 -4.73 -16.44
C GLY A 282 10.52 -4.66 -17.76
N PHE A 283 9.57 -3.71 -17.88
CA PHE A 283 8.86 -3.47 -19.12
C PHE A 283 9.81 -3.04 -20.25
N THR A 284 10.70 -2.07 -19.97
CA THR A 284 11.66 -1.58 -20.98
C THR A 284 12.65 -2.68 -21.39
N GLY A 285 13.18 -3.43 -20.43
CA GLY A 285 14.06 -4.56 -20.69
C GLY A 285 13.39 -5.64 -21.53
N GLY A 286 12.16 -6.02 -21.17
CA GLY A 286 11.37 -6.98 -21.93
C GLY A 286 11.04 -6.50 -23.34
N LEU A 287 10.76 -5.19 -23.52
CA LEU A 287 10.52 -4.61 -24.84
C LEU A 287 11.76 -4.68 -25.73
N LEU A 288 12.94 -4.40 -25.17
CA LEU A 288 14.21 -4.42 -25.93
C LEU A 288 14.68 -5.83 -26.26
N ASN A 289 14.40 -6.80 -25.39
CA ASN A 289 14.87 -8.18 -25.51
C ASN A 289 13.81 -9.15 -26.06
N GLY A 290 12.59 -8.67 -26.34
CA GLY A 290 11.51 -9.47 -26.91
C GLY A 290 10.83 -10.44 -25.91
N GLY A 291 10.95 -10.20 -24.59
CA GLY A 291 10.43 -11.07 -23.53
C GLY A 291 9.28 -10.46 -22.72
N LEU A 292 8.40 -9.63 -23.34
CA LEU A 292 7.26 -9.05 -22.62
C LEU A 292 6.12 -10.06 -22.48
N GLU A 293 5.62 -10.18 -21.26
CA GLU A 293 4.43 -10.95 -20.92
C GLU A 293 3.14 -10.14 -21.08
N GLY A 294 2.01 -10.82 -21.29
CA GLY A 294 0.72 -10.17 -21.51
C GLY A 294 0.28 -9.25 -20.38
N TRP A 295 0.53 -9.64 -19.12
CA TRP A 295 0.17 -8.85 -17.95
C TRP A 295 0.95 -7.52 -17.84
N GLN A 296 2.19 -7.45 -18.34
CA GLN A 296 2.98 -6.23 -18.37
C GLN A 296 2.34 -5.18 -19.29
N TYR A 297 1.82 -5.60 -20.44
CA TYR A 297 1.04 -4.71 -21.31
C TYR A 297 -0.23 -4.21 -20.63
N VAL A 298 -1.00 -5.10 -19.97
CA VAL A 298 -2.20 -4.71 -19.24
C VAL A 298 -1.88 -3.66 -18.18
N ASN A 299 -0.82 -3.86 -17.40
CA ASN A 299 -0.42 -2.95 -16.34
C ASN A 299 0.05 -1.59 -16.86
N VAL A 300 0.95 -1.60 -17.84
CA VAL A 300 1.49 -0.36 -18.42
C VAL A 300 0.40 0.43 -19.14
N VAL A 301 -0.40 -0.20 -20.00
CA VAL A 301 -1.46 0.49 -20.74
C VAL A 301 -2.51 1.06 -19.78
N THR A 302 -2.99 0.26 -18.83
CA THR A 302 -3.99 0.71 -17.86
C THR A 302 -3.48 1.88 -17.00
N SER A 303 -2.24 1.79 -16.50
CA SER A 303 -1.62 2.85 -15.71
C SER A 303 -1.36 4.09 -16.56
N THR A 304 -0.85 3.96 -17.78
CA THR A 304 -0.58 5.10 -18.67
C THR A 304 -1.87 5.87 -19.00
N VAL A 305 -2.95 5.17 -19.35
CA VAL A 305 -4.24 5.82 -19.64
C VAL A 305 -4.78 6.52 -18.39
N THR A 306 -4.72 5.88 -17.22
CA THR A 306 -5.18 6.49 -15.97
C THR A 306 -4.34 7.72 -15.61
N THR A 307 -3.01 7.63 -15.72
CA THR A 307 -2.07 8.73 -15.48
C THR A 307 -2.32 9.89 -16.45
N TRP A 308 -2.55 9.59 -17.73
CA TRP A 308 -2.90 10.60 -18.72
C TRP A 308 -4.20 11.34 -18.39
N LEU A 309 -5.24 10.63 -17.93
CA LEU A 309 -6.49 11.24 -17.50
C LEU A 309 -6.26 12.16 -16.28
N ILE A 310 -5.48 11.71 -15.29
CA ILE A 310 -5.13 12.51 -14.11
C ILE A 310 -4.34 13.77 -14.51
N ALA A 311 -3.33 13.62 -15.37
CA ALA A 311 -2.49 14.73 -15.84
C ALA A 311 -3.31 15.75 -16.65
N ARG A 312 -4.15 15.28 -17.57
CA ARG A 312 -5.09 16.13 -18.32
C ARG A 312 -5.97 16.94 -17.38
N TYR A 313 -6.63 16.27 -16.42
CA TYR A 313 -7.47 16.94 -15.42
C TYR A 313 -6.68 17.99 -14.65
N ALA A 314 -5.48 17.66 -14.17
CA ALA A 314 -4.63 18.58 -13.42
C ALA A 314 -4.28 19.84 -14.25
N ILE A 315 -3.95 19.68 -15.54
CA ILE A 315 -3.64 20.80 -16.44
C ILE A 315 -4.88 21.68 -16.65
N GLU A 316 -6.06 21.09 -16.89
CA GLU A 316 -7.31 21.81 -17.07
C GLU A 316 -7.73 22.60 -15.80
N ARG A 317 -7.44 22.06 -14.60
CA ARG A 317 -7.80 22.68 -13.32
C ARG A 317 -6.75 23.64 -12.75
N LEU A 318 -5.53 23.64 -13.30
CA LEU A 318 -4.41 24.45 -12.77
C LEU A 318 -4.73 25.95 -12.60
N PRO A 319 -5.46 26.63 -13.51
CA PRO A 319 -5.86 28.03 -13.30
C PRO A 319 -6.74 28.22 -12.06
N ALA A 320 -7.71 27.31 -11.85
CA ALA A 320 -8.57 27.34 -10.66
C ALA A 320 -7.77 27.10 -9.37
N TRP A 321 -6.82 26.18 -9.38
CA TRP A 321 -5.94 25.91 -8.22
C TRP A 321 -5.05 27.10 -7.88
N ARG A 322 -4.51 27.78 -8.89
CA ARG A 322 -3.77 29.05 -8.69
C ARG A 322 -4.63 30.13 -8.05
N ALA A 323 -5.91 30.17 -8.38
CA ALA A 323 -6.90 31.06 -7.77
C ALA A 323 -7.43 30.53 -6.41
N ARG A 324 -6.89 29.41 -5.89
CA ARG A 324 -7.31 28.73 -4.65
C ARG A 324 -8.75 28.23 -4.64
N HIS A 325 -9.31 27.95 -5.81
CA HIS A 325 -10.62 27.33 -5.95
C HIS A 325 -10.46 25.83 -6.14
N PHE A 326 -10.82 25.05 -5.10
CA PHE A 326 -10.70 23.60 -5.07
C PHE A 326 -12.08 22.95 -4.93
N GLU A 327 -12.44 22.13 -5.89
CA GLU A 327 -13.58 21.22 -5.83
C GLU A 327 -13.20 19.92 -5.07
N ASP A 328 -14.20 19.06 -4.79
CA ASP A 328 -13.94 17.81 -4.08
C ASP A 328 -13.01 16.87 -4.87
N ALA A 329 -13.11 16.83 -6.20
CA ALA A 329 -12.21 16.05 -7.05
C ALA A 329 -10.77 16.60 -7.04
N ASP A 330 -10.62 17.94 -7.09
CA ASP A 330 -9.32 18.62 -7.04
C ASP A 330 -8.49 18.20 -5.83
N ARG A 331 -9.16 18.05 -4.68
CA ARG A 331 -8.51 17.70 -3.42
C ARG A 331 -7.76 16.37 -3.52
N PHE A 332 -8.37 15.35 -4.14
CA PHE A 332 -7.73 14.04 -4.29
C PHE A 332 -6.58 14.08 -5.29
N VAL A 333 -6.75 14.80 -6.40
CA VAL A 333 -5.68 14.94 -7.39
C VAL A 333 -4.49 15.70 -6.81
N VAL A 334 -4.72 16.82 -6.11
CA VAL A 334 -3.63 17.58 -5.46
C VAL A 334 -2.97 16.75 -4.35
N MET A 335 -3.74 16.03 -3.53
CA MET A 335 -3.17 15.11 -2.54
C MET A 335 -2.28 14.06 -3.20
N PHE A 336 -2.74 13.44 -4.29
CA PHE A 336 -1.92 12.48 -5.03
C PHE A 336 -0.62 13.10 -5.53
N LEU A 337 -0.69 14.28 -6.19
CA LEU A 337 0.48 14.97 -6.74
C LEU A 337 1.51 15.37 -5.67
N VAL A 338 1.09 15.60 -4.43
CA VAL A 338 1.99 15.91 -3.31
C VAL A 338 2.50 14.64 -2.63
N ILE A 339 1.62 13.65 -2.43
CA ILE A 339 1.99 12.42 -1.71
C ILE A 339 2.91 11.54 -2.55
N LEU A 340 2.75 11.50 -3.87
CA LEU A 340 3.59 10.70 -4.75
C LEU A 340 5.09 11.02 -4.58
N PRO A 341 5.57 12.26 -4.77
CA PRO A 341 6.98 12.58 -4.55
C PRO A 341 7.39 12.49 -3.08
N ALA A 342 6.53 12.86 -2.13
CA ALA A 342 6.85 12.71 -0.71
C ALA A 342 7.06 11.24 -0.31
N ASN A 343 6.21 10.34 -0.79
CA ASN A 343 6.36 8.91 -0.54
C ASN A 343 7.62 8.34 -1.21
N ALA A 344 7.92 8.77 -2.45
CA ALA A 344 9.12 8.35 -3.15
C ALA A 344 10.41 8.78 -2.43
N LEU A 345 10.43 9.94 -1.78
CA LEU A 345 11.55 10.38 -0.94
C LEU A 345 11.77 9.43 0.26
N PHE A 346 10.71 8.95 0.89
CA PHE A 346 10.83 7.94 1.96
C PHE A 346 11.25 6.56 1.42
N ALA A 347 10.88 6.24 0.18
CA ALA A 347 11.31 5.03 -0.51
C ALA A 347 12.74 5.11 -1.05
N GLY A 348 13.37 6.28 -1.06
CA GLY A 348 14.67 6.54 -1.71
C GLY A 348 15.82 5.63 -1.26
N GLY A 349 15.79 5.13 -0.01
CA GLY A 349 16.77 4.16 0.47
C GLY A 349 16.55 2.72 -0.01
N TYR A 350 15.42 2.43 -0.70
CA TYR A 350 15.04 1.09 -1.13
C TYR A 350 14.21 1.12 -2.39
N GLU A 351 14.45 0.18 -3.27
CA GLU A 351 13.54 -0.12 -4.36
C GLU A 351 12.57 -1.23 -3.94
N LYS A 352 11.54 -0.85 -3.16
CA LYS A 352 10.45 -1.75 -2.77
C LYS A 352 9.10 -1.10 -3.08
N ASP A 353 8.34 -1.76 -3.92
CA ASP A 353 7.03 -1.29 -4.37
C ASP A 353 6.04 -1.07 -3.24
N VAL A 354 6.07 -1.94 -2.26
CA VAL A 354 5.16 -1.88 -1.11
C VAL A 354 5.29 -0.57 -0.32
N ILE A 355 6.47 0.05 -0.31
CA ILE A 355 6.69 1.35 0.33
C ILE A 355 5.87 2.45 -0.34
N MET A 356 5.57 2.29 -1.64
CA MET A 356 4.76 3.24 -2.42
C MET A 356 3.24 3.02 -2.25
N SER A 357 2.81 2.13 -1.36
CA SER A 357 1.38 1.84 -1.16
C SER A 357 0.52 3.07 -0.77
N PRO A 358 0.98 4.05 0.05
CA PRO A 358 0.23 5.29 0.23
C PRO A 358 0.02 6.07 -1.08
N ALA A 359 1.06 6.25 -1.90
CA ALA A 359 0.93 6.90 -3.20
C ALA A 359 -0.04 6.12 -4.12
N GLY A 360 0.00 4.78 -4.09
CA GLY A 360 -0.94 3.92 -4.81
C GLY A 360 -2.40 4.13 -4.40
N LEU A 361 -2.69 4.27 -3.11
CA LEU A 361 -4.02 4.59 -2.60
C LEU A 361 -4.54 5.93 -3.15
N PHE A 362 -3.70 6.97 -3.12
CA PHE A 362 -4.08 8.28 -3.63
C PHE A 362 -4.16 8.32 -5.17
N TYR A 363 -3.34 7.54 -5.86
CA TYR A 363 -3.46 7.33 -7.31
C TYR A 363 -4.82 6.73 -7.68
N ALA A 364 -5.24 5.68 -6.97
CA ALA A 364 -6.54 5.06 -7.19
C ALA A 364 -7.70 6.03 -6.90
N ALA A 365 -7.62 6.81 -5.81
CA ALA A 365 -8.62 7.81 -5.46
C ALA A 365 -8.68 8.94 -6.52
N ALA A 366 -7.53 9.46 -6.97
CA ALA A 366 -7.44 10.46 -8.03
C ALA A 366 -7.99 9.92 -9.35
N GLY A 367 -7.59 8.71 -9.74
CA GLY A 367 -8.10 8.04 -10.95
C GLY A 367 -9.62 7.87 -10.92
N TYR A 368 -10.17 7.39 -9.81
CA TYR A 368 -11.62 7.25 -9.65
C TYR A 368 -12.36 8.59 -9.83
N VAL A 369 -11.94 9.65 -9.14
CA VAL A 369 -12.67 10.95 -9.21
C VAL A 369 -12.56 11.56 -10.60
N VAL A 370 -11.43 11.43 -11.27
CA VAL A 370 -11.20 11.94 -12.64
C VAL A 370 -12.01 11.15 -13.66
N ILE A 371 -12.02 9.82 -13.60
CA ILE A 371 -12.83 8.97 -14.50
C ILE A 371 -14.33 9.28 -14.31
N ARG A 372 -14.79 9.40 -13.06
CA ARG A 372 -16.17 9.78 -12.75
C ARG A 372 -16.52 11.14 -13.36
N GLN A 373 -15.66 12.13 -13.23
CA GLN A 373 -15.89 13.46 -13.80
C GLN A 373 -15.88 13.42 -15.33
N PHE A 374 -14.93 12.75 -15.94
CA PHE A 374 -14.86 12.53 -17.38
C PHE A 374 -16.16 11.91 -17.92
N LEU A 375 -16.76 10.96 -17.20
CA LEU A 375 -18.05 10.38 -17.55
C LEU A 375 -19.19 11.41 -17.43
N SER A 376 -19.24 12.20 -16.34
CA SER A 376 -20.33 13.16 -16.09
C SER A 376 -20.32 14.30 -17.10
N GLU A 377 -19.17 14.83 -17.47
CA GLU A 377 -19.04 15.88 -18.46
C GLU A 377 -19.52 15.45 -19.85
N ARG A 378 -19.30 14.19 -20.20
CA ARG A 378 -19.66 13.63 -21.50
C ARG A 378 -21.15 13.31 -21.64
N THR A 379 -21.81 13.01 -20.53
CA THR A 379 -23.27 12.82 -20.53
C THR A 379 -24.05 14.13 -20.69
N SER A 380 -23.44 15.27 -20.34
CA SER A 380 -24.06 16.59 -20.39
C SER A 380 -23.85 17.35 -21.71
N LEU A 381 -22.88 16.95 -22.55
CA LEU A 381 -22.60 17.64 -23.81
C LEU A 381 -23.46 17.09 -24.97
N PRO A 382 -24.00 17.96 -25.86
CA PRO A 382 -24.62 17.57 -27.12
C PRO A 382 -23.52 17.08 -28.09
N ALA A 383 -22.88 15.97 -27.78
CA ALA A 383 -21.81 15.43 -28.57
C ALA A 383 -22.37 14.54 -29.68
N GLY A 384 -21.83 14.62 -30.90
CA GLY A 384 -22.12 13.71 -32.00
C GLY A 384 -21.84 12.24 -31.59
N ALA A 385 -22.58 11.31 -32.18
CA ALA A 385 -22.54 9.89 -31.82
C ALA A 385 -21.11 9.31 -31.75
N GLY A 386 -20.22 9.71 -32.64
CA GLY A 386 -18.82 9.20 -32.67
C GLY A 386 -17.99 9.57 -31.44
N ARG A 387 -18.15 10.78 -30.87
CA ARG A 387 -17.46 11.18 -29.64
C ARG A 387 -17.96 10.42 -28.41
N ARG A 388 -19.26 10.11 -28.36
CA ARG A 388 -19.83 9.28 -27.26
C ARG A 388 -19.30 7.87 -27.30
N VAL A 389 -19.24 7.25 -28.48
CA VAL A 389 -18.70 5.90 -28.68
C VAL A 389 -17.23 5.84 -28.26
N ALA A 390 -16.40 6.77 -28.72
CA ALA A 390 -14.97 6.80 -28.39
C ALA A 390 -14.73 6.95 -26.87
N SER A 391 -15.49 7.82 -26.19
CA SER A 391 -15.32 8.02 -24.74
C SER A 391 -15.80 6.83 -23.91
N SER A 392 -16.91 6.19 -24.33
CA SER A 392 -17.37 4.94 -23.70
C SER A 392 -16.37 3.81 -23.89
N GLY A 393 -15.72 3.74 -25.07
CA GLY A 393 -14.65 2.78 -25.34
C GLY A 393 -13.45 2.95 -24.40
N ILE A 394 -12.97 4.17 -24.18
CA ILE A 394 -11.86 4.43 -23.24
C ILE A 394 -12.21 3.98 -21.81
N VAL A 395 -13.40 4.33 -21.33
CA VAL A 395 -13.81 3.94 -19.98
C VAL A 395 -13.99 2.42 -19.86
N LEU A 396 -14.54 1.78 -20.89
CA LEU A 396 -14.65 0.33 -20.93
C LEU A 396 -13.28 -0.35 -20.89
N LEU A 397 -12.32 0.14 -21.67
CA LEU A 397 -10.95 -0.37 -21.68
C LEU A 397 -10.27 -0.18 -20.32
N VAL A 398 -10.44 0.98 -19.68
CA VAL A 398 -9.91 1.23 -18.33
C VAL A 398 -10.56 0.29 -17.32
N ALA A 399 -11.88 0.13 -17.37
CA ALA A 399 -12.59 -0.77 -16.45
C ALA A 399 -12.17 -2.23 -16.66
N LEU A 400 -12.06 -2.68 -17.90
CA LEU A 400 -11.59 -4.02 -18.24
C LEU A 400 -10.14 -4.22 -17.74
N GLY A 401 -9.25 -3.29 -18.02
CA GLY A 401 -7.85 -3.36 -17.60
C GLY A 401 -7.71 -3.44 -16.07
N TRP A 402 -8.44 -2.62 -15.31
CA TRP A 402 -8.41 -2.69 -13.85
C TRP A 402 -9.06 -3.97 -13.30
N THR A 403 -10.07 -4.51 -13.97
CA THR A 403 -10.66 -5.83 -13.61
C THR A 403 -9.65 -6.95 -13.84
N LEU A 404 -8.93 -6.94 -14.96
CA LEU A 404 -7.86 -7.90 -15.24
C LEU A 404 -6.74 -7.81 -14.19
N ARG A 405 -6.35 -6.59 -13.80
CA ARG A 405 -5.37 -6.40 -12.70
C ARG A 405 -5.85 -6.96 -11.38
N LEU A 406 -7.13 -6.77 -11.05
CA LEU A 406 -7.72 -7.36 -9.84
C LEU A 406 -7.65 -8.89 -9.86
N ILE A 407 -7.92 -9.51 -11.02
CA ILE A 407 -7.76 -10.97 -11.20
C ILE A 407 -6.30 -11.37 -11.02
N GLY A 408 -5.35 -10.61 -11.58
CA GLY A 408 -3.92 -10.86 -11.41
C GLY A 408 -3.43 -10.72 -9.96
N VAL A 409 -3.99 -9.78 -9.20
CA VAL A 409 -3.72 -9.68 -7.75
C VAL A 409 -4.23 -10.92 -7.02
N HIS A 410 -5.46 -11.35 -7.30
CA HIS A 410 -6.03 -12.56 -6.71
C HIS A 410 -5.16 -13.79 -7.01
N ASP A 411 -4.72 -13.93 -8.25
CA ASP A 411 -3.84 -15.02 -8.67
C ASP A 411 -2.47 -14.96 -7.95
N SER A 412 -1.87 -13.77 -7.86
CA SER A 412 -0.63 -13.56 -7.10
C SER A 412 -0.77 -13.96 -5.62
N LEU A 413 -1.93 -13.73 -4.99
CA LEU A 413 -2.18 -14.15 -3.61
C LEU A 413 -2.21 -15.68 -3.49
N ARG A 414 -2.79 -16.38 -4.47
CA ARG A 414 -2.82 -17.86 -4.51
C ARG A 414 -1.42 -18.45 -4.68
N HIS A 415 -0.63 -17.91 -5.63
CA HIS A 415 0.75 -18.33 -5.84
C HIS A 415 1.61 -18.07 -4.61
N ARG A 416 1.40 -16.93 -3.93
CA ARG A 416 2.11 -16.63 -2.69
C ARG A 416 1.78 -17.62 -1.57
N ALA A 417 0.53 -18.08 -1.47
CA ALA A 417 0.17 -19.10 -0.48
C ALA A 417 0.95 -20.40 -0.71
N ALA A 418 1.07 -20.85 -1.96
CA ALA A 418 1.86 -22.03 -2.33
C ALA A 418 3.36 -21.80 -2.04
N SER A 419 3.91 -20.65 -2.44
CA SER A 419 5.32 -20.29 -2.19
C SER A 419 5.66 -20.28 -0.69
N VAL A 420 4.80 -19.71 0.17
CA VAL A 420 5.01 -19.69 1.62
C VAL A 420 4.93 -21.10 2.22
N ARG A 421 4.04 -21.96 1.71
CA ARG A 421 4.04 -23.37 2.09
C ARG A 421 5.36 -24.06 1.77
N ASP A 422 5.88 -23.83 0.56
CA ASP A 422 7.14 -24.42 0.12
C ASP A 422 8.32 -23.89 0.94
N GLU A 423 8.31 -22.59 1.33
CA GLU A 423 9.29 -22.04 2.27
C GLU A 423 9.34 -22.88 3.57
N TRP A 424 8.19 -23.24 4.14
CA TRP A 424 8.12 -24.08 5.34
C TRP A 424 8.53 -25.51 5.09
N ALA A 425 8.23 -26.08 3.94
CA ALA A 425 8.66 -27.44 3.57
C ALA A 425 10.19 -27.56 3.50
N TYR A 426 10.89 -26.47 3.17
CA TYR A 426 12.36 -26.40 3.11
C TYR A 426 12.98 -25.66 4.31
N TYR A 427 12.30 -25.66 5.46
CA TYR A 427 12.76 -24.98 6.67
C TYR A 427 14.19 -25.34 7.08
N ASP A 428 14.56 -26.64 7.05
CA ASP A 428 15.89 -27.09 7.48
C ASP A 428 17.02 -26.55 6.59
N ASP A 429 16.75 -26.39 5.30
CA ASP A 429 17.72 -25.81 4.38
C ASP A 429 17.83 -24.29 4.57
N TRP A 430 16.72 -23.63 4.85
CA TRP A 430 16.72 -22.21 5.24
C TRP A 430 17.49 -22.00 6.55
N ALA A 431 17.25 -22.82 7.57
CA ALA A 431 17.92 -22.71 8.86
C ALA A 431 19.45 -22.87 8.76
N LYS A 432 19.92 -23.78 7.90
CA LYS A 432 21.36 -23.97 7.63
C LYS A 432 22.04 -22.77 6.99
N GLN A 433 21.28 -21.95 6.26
CA GLN A 433 21.79 -20.76 5.57
C GLN A 433 21.87 -19.53 6.49
N GLN A 434 21.29 -19.60 7.71
CA GLN A 434 21.37 -18.48 8.64
C GLN A 434 22.79 -18.30 9.17
N PRO A 435 23.28 -17.04 9.28
CA PRO A 435 24.65 -16.75 9.68
C PRO A 435 24.98 -17.19 11.12
N VAL A 436 23.97 -17.33 11.97
CA VAL A 436 24.11 -17.79 13.35
C VAL A 436 23.03 -18.83 13.61
N GLN A 437 23.46 -20.07 13.78
CA GLN A 437 22.58 -21.16 14.20
C GLN A 437 22.48 -21.17 15.73
N VAL A 438 21.47 -20.45 16.24
CA VAL A 438 21.12 -20.54 17.66
C VAL A 438 20.10 -21.67 17.80
N PRO A 439 20.36 -22.69 18.63
CA PRO A 439 19.38 -23.74 18.88
C PRO A 439 18.10 -23.10 19.46
N LEU A 440 16.97 -23.50 18.90
CA LEU A 440 15.68 -23.05 19.41
C LEU A 440 15.42 -23.58 20.80
N THR A 441 14.84 -22.78 21.65
CA THR A 441 14.27 -23.25 22.92
C THR A 441 13.08 -24.16 22.66
N THR A 442 12.69 -24.98 23.63
CA THR A 442 11.51 -25.86 23.52
C THR A 442 10.24 -25.08 23.16
N ALA A 443 10.10 -23.85 23.66
CA ALA A 443 8.95 -23.00 23.35
C ALA A 443 8.99 -22.44 21.93
N GLU A 444 10.14 -22.03 21.44
CA GLU A 444 10.33 -21.57 20.06
C GLU A 444 10.14 -22.72 19.06
N GLU A 445 10.58 -23.92 19.41
CA GLU A 445 10.32 -25.12 18.63
C GLU A 445 8.81 -25.45 18.55
N ALA A 446 8.06 -25.26 19.62
CA ALA A 446 6.61 -25.42 19.60
C ALA A 446 5.94 -24.38 18.68
N ILE A 447 6.40 -23.11 18.69
CA ILE A 447 5.93 -22.07 17.78
C ILE A 447 6.23 -22.46 16.33
N ARG A 448 7.46 -22.90 16.04
CA ARG A 448 7.88 -23.38 14.74
C ARG A 448 6.99 -24.51 14.23
N GLN A 449 6.73 -25.51 15.08
CA GLN A 449 5.90 -26.65 14.70
C GLN A 449 4.47 -26.23 14.39
N HIS A 450 3.86 -25.36 15.20
CA HIS A 450 2.54 -24.83 14.91
C HIS A 450 2.45 -24.09 13.58
N LEU A 451 3.43 -23.25 13.28
CA LEU A 451 3.47 -22.50 12.01
C LEU A 451 3.68 -23.42 10.82
N PHE A 452 4.54 -24.46 10.98
CA PHE A 452 4.75 -25.49 9.98
C PHE A 452 3.47 -26.27 9.69
N ASP A 453 2.80 -26.78 10.75
CA ASP A 453 1.55 -27.54 10.61
C ASP A 453 0.47 -26.70 9.93
N ASP A 454 0.31 -25.43 10.32
CA ASP A 454 -0.60 -24.49 9.68
C ASP A 454 -0.25 -24.29 8.20
N ALA A 455 1.00 -24.12 7.84
CA ALA A 455 1.42 -23.90 6.47
C ALA A 455 1.18 -25.13 5.58
N ILE A 456 1.47 -26.32 6.07
CA ILE A 456 1.33 -27.57 5.31
C ILE A 456 -0.14 -28.01 5.22
N SER A 457 -0.92 -27.88 6.31
CA SER A 457 -2.31 -28.39 6.34
C SER A 457 -3.31 -27.46 5.67
N ARG A 458 -3.10 -26.13 5.71
CA ARG A 458 -4.10 -25.15 5.30
C ARG A 458 -3.94 -24.63 3.89
N THR A 459 -2.78 -24.83 3.26
CA THR A 459 -2.64 -24.37 1.87
C THR A 459 -3.44 -25.28 0.97
N PRO A 460 -4.58 -24.82 0.42
CA PRO A 460 -5.27 -25.61 -0.58
C PRO A 460 -4.27 -25.85 -1.71
N ARG A 461 -4.14 -27.11 -2.14
CA ARG A 461 -3.55 -27.36 -3.46
C ARG A 461 -4.31 -26.48 -4.43
N PRO A 462 -3.63 -25.68 -5.27
CA PRO A 462 -4.35 -24.85 -6.22
C PRO A 462 -5.37 -25.77 -6.92
N PRO A 463 -6.66 -25.44 -6.88
CA PRO A 463 -7.63 -26.23 -7.66
C PRO A 463 -7.11 -26.16 -9.10
N GLU A 464 -7.18 -27.29 -9.79
CA GLU A 464 -6.86 -27.41 -11.23
C GLU A 464 -7.83 -26.60 -12.12
N LEU A 465 -8.49 -25.62 -11.58
CA LEU A 465 -9.25 -24.59 -12.29
C LEU A 465 -8.27 -23.65 -12.95
N SER A 466 -7.58 -24.17 -13.96
CA SER A 466 -6.90 -23.34 -14.93
C SER A 466 -7.96 -22.49 -15.64
N LEU A 467 -7.89 -21.19 -15.46
CA LEU A 467 -8.68 -20.26 -16.26
C LEU A 467 -8.14 -20.18 -17.71
N GLY A 468 -7.30 -21.12 -18.10
CA GLY A 468 -6.76 -21.27 -19.45
C GLY A 468 -6.00 -20.03 -19.91
N ALA A 469 -6.59 -19.27 -20.83
CA ALA A 469 -5.95 -18.05 -21.39
C ALA A 469 -5.65 -16.96 -20.35
N ILE A 470 -6.39 -16.92 -19.24
CA ILE A 470 -6.15 -15.95 -18.15
C ILE A 470 -4.95 -16.40 -17.31
N ASP A 471 -4.84 -17.68 -16.99
CA ASP A 471 -3.65 -18.20 -16.28
C ASP A 471 -2.38 -17.99 -17.11
N GLN A 472 -2.42 -18.20 -18.42
CA GLN A 472 -1.30 -17.89 -19.33
C GLN A 472 -0.95 -16.40 -19.36
N LEU A 473 -1.94 -15.50 -19.21
CA LEU A 473 -1.70 -14.06 -19.16
C LEU A 473 -0.95 -13.63 -17.90
N PHE A 474 -1.11 -14.35 -16.79
CA PHE A 474 -0.54 -14.04 -15.48
C PHE A 474 0.48 -15.08 -15.00
N ASP A 475 0.83 -16.06 -15.82
CA ASP A 475 1.81 -17.08 -15.46
C ASP A 475 3.17 -16.43 -15.19
N ARG A 476 3.57 -16.49 -13.91
CA ARG A 476 4.80 -15.88 -13.37
C ARG A 476 5.82 -16.96 -12.97
N THR A 477 5.72 -18.14 -13.54
CA THR A 477 6.59 -19.29 -13.21
C THR A 477 7.97 -19.17 -13.83
N GLN A 478 8.61 -18.00 -13.75
CA GLN A 478 10.06 -17.90 -13.97
C GLN A 478 10.72 -17.05 -12.91
#